data_e1195e2c68944b22f401a9bd62c8f5f1
#
_entry.id   e1195e2c68944b22f401a9bd62c8f5f1
#
_cell.length_a   1.000
_cell.length_b   1.000
_cell.length_c   1.000
_cell.angle_alpha   90.00
_cell.angle_beta   90.00
_cell.angle_gamma   90.00
#
_symmetry.space_group_name_H-M   'P 1'
#
loop_
_entity.id
_entity.type
_entity.pdbx_description
1 polymer ?
#
loop_
_entity_poly.entity_id
_entity_poly.type
_entity_poly.pdbx_seq_one_letter_code
_entity_poly.pdbx_strand_id
1 'polypeptide(L)'
;MTAASIPAARGGDYARYLEGKTVAPERGDYYLTPDGEMTQAAGRWLADPQTLERLGVRPDGTADGEDFVSLMEGRHPQTGRWLRRAGADGGRGGGIDSVFSAPKSVSVAWALADPWQRRQIENAHANAVEQTVGYMREHIPVVRRRYGGEVIEEPAKDLIAAEYRHTTARGVSGASAPDPQLHSHVVITSAIREDDRIVAVASRPVFRAAGELGAFYRSVLAEELAREGYRIDRGTGRDGKYFEIAGVPEELREAFSGRSREVARAADRFHARYGRAPERGELRNLALENRRAKQLATRSDLENAWRETSSRYDFGPDEALRLLAGDRPPRTLSDQSRTGSRNN
;
A
#
# COMPACT_ATOMS: atom_id res chain seq x y z
N MET A 1 2.52 1.41 9.08
CA MET A 1 1.79 0.32 8.41
C MET A 1 0.51 0.03 9.18
N THR A 2 -0.54 -0.37 8.50
CA THR A 2 -1.73 -0.98 9.09
C THR A 2 -1.90 -2.38 8.53
N ALA A 3 -2.50 -3.30 9.30
CA ALA A 3 -2.74 -4.66 8.83
C ALA A 3 -4.16 -5.12 9.22
N ALA A 4 -4.78 -5.92 8.35
CA ALA A 4 -6.10 -6.50 8.56
C ALA A 4 -6.14 -7.95 8.06
N SER A 5 -6.83 -8.82 8.79
CA SER A 5 -7.11 -10.17 8.30
C SER A 5 -8.21 -10.15 7.24
N ILE A 6 -8.02 -10.95 6.20
CA ILE A 6 -9.01 -11.24 5.17
C ILE A 6 -9.57 -12.63 5.47
N PRO A 7 -10.85 -12.76 5.86
CA PRO A 7 -11.45 -14.06 6.12
C PRO A 7 -11.46 -14.97 4.88
N ALA A 8 -11.35 -16.26 5.07
CA ALA A 8 -11.37 -17.26 4.00
C ALA A 8 -12.59 -17.12 3.08
N ALA A 9 -13.78 -16.90 3.65
CA ALA A 9 -15.04 -16.73 2.91
C ALA A 9 -15.09 -15.49 2.02
N ARG A 10 -14.14 -14.55 2.17
CA ARG A 10 -14.06 -13.29 1.39
C ARG A 10 -12.81 -13.17 0.53
N GLY A 11 -12.00 -14.22 0.48
CA GLY A 11 -10.70 -14.15 -0.21
C GLY A 11 -10.85 -13.79 -1.68
N GLY A 12 -11.67 -14.51 -2.43
CA GLY A 12 -11.91 -14.25 -3.85
C GLY A 12 -12.56 -12.89 -4.12
N ASP A 13 -13.54 -12.48 -3.32
CA ASP A 13 -14.18 -11.16 -3.46
C ASP A 13 -13.18 -10.02 -3.16
N TYR A 14 -12.30 -10.22 -2.19
CA TYR A 14 -11.26 -9.24 -1.86
C TYR A 14 -10.22 -9.13 -2.97
N ALA A 15 -9.83 -10.24 -3.59
CA ALA A 15 -8.95 -10.25 -4.74
C ALA A 15 -9.53 -9.42 -5.89
N ARG A 16 -10.76 -9.70 -6.29
CA ARG A 16 -11.47 -8.93 -7.34
C ARG A 16 -11.61 -7.45 -6.99
N TYR A 17 -11.81 -7.14 -5.71
CA TYR A 17 -11.85 -5.77 -5.19
C TYR A 17 -10.52 -5.04 -5.41
N LEU A 18 -9.37 -5.65 -5.15
CA LEU A 18 -8.05 -5.04 -5.35
C LEU A 18 -7.73 -4.85 -6.84
N GLU A 19 -8.19 -5.75 -7.69
CA GLU A 19 -7.98 -5.69 -9.13
C GLU A 19 -8.87 -4.64 -9.85
N GLY A 20 -9.79 -4.00 -9.14
CA GLY A 20 -10.72 -3.05 -9.76
C GLY A 20 -11.83 -3.68 -10.61
N LYS A 21 -11.96 -5.01 -10.60
CA LYS A 21 -12.91 -5.77 -11.44
C LYS A 21 -14.32 -5.91 -10.85
N THR A 22 -14.53 -5.55 -9.60
CA THR A 22 -15.86 -5.53 -8.98
C THR A 22 -16.32 -4.12 -8.69
N VAL A 23 -17.19 -3.61 -9.51
CA VAL A 23 -18.11 -2.57 -9.13
C VAL A 23 -19.17 -3.25 -8.24
N ALA A 24 -18.91 -3.36 -6.94
CA ALA A 24 -20.00 -3.62 -6.01
C ALA A 24 -20.77 -2.30 -5.87
N PRO A 25 -22.02 -2.20 -6.32
CA PRO A 25 -22.79 -0.95 -6.30
C PRO A 25 -22.93 -0.38 -4.88
N GLU A 26 -22.79 -1.23 -3.84
CA GLU A 26 -22.96 -0.87 -2.43
C GLU A 26 -21.66 -0.51 -1.70
N ARG A 27 -20.47 -0.70 -2.33
CA ARG A 27 -19.16 -0.44 -1.73
C ARG A 27 -18.20 0.20 -2.72
N GLY A 28 -18.66 1.13 -3.52
CA GLY A 28 -17.94 1.82 -4.59
C GLY A 28 -16.51 2.23 -4.24
N ASP A 29 -15.54 1.41 -4.60
CA ASP A 29 -14.16 1.55 -4.16
C ASP A 29 -13.14 1.70 -5.30
N TYR A 30 -13.55 1.84 -6.58
CA TYR A 30 -12.61 1.99 -7.68
C TYR A 30 -12.98 3.09 -8.67
N TYR A 31 -11.95 3.79 -9.13
CA TYR A 31 -12.01 4.75 -10.21
C TYR A 31 -11.80 4.01 -11.54
N LEU A 32 -12.89 3.69 -12.23
CA LEU A 32 -12.83 3.41 -13.65
C LEU A 32 -13.09 4.73 -14.37
N THR A 33 -12.23 5.07 -15.31
CA THR A 33 -12.54 6.12 -16.26
C THR A 33 -13.66 5.65 -17.17
N PRO A 34 -14.48 6.54 -17.75
CA PRO A 34 -15.45 6.18 -18.78
C PRO A 34 -14.82 5.41 -19.96
N ASP A 35 -13.51 5.61 -20.18
CA ASP A 35 -12.71 4.99 -21.24
C ASP A 35 -12.03 3.67 -20.79
N GLY A 36 -12.31 3.18 -19.57
CA GLY A 36 -11.77 1.92 -19.08
C GLY A 36 -10.29 1.96 -18.67
N GLU A 37 -9.63 3.12 -18.67
CA GLU A 37 -8.27 3.25 -18.15
C GLU A 37 -8.26 3.09 -16.63
N MET A 38 -7.53 2.10 -16.16
CA MET A 38 -7.33 1.88 -14.73
C MET A 38 -6.41 2.97 -14.17
N THR A 39 -6.88 3.72 -13.19
CA THR A 39 -6.07 4.71 -12.45
C THR A 39 -5.08 4.05 -11.47
N GLN A 40 -5.07 2.73 -11.41
CA GLN A 40 -4.24 1.93 -10.51
C GLN A 40 -3.30 1.02 -11.30
N ALA A 41 -2.08 0.89 -10.83
CA ALA A 41 -1.13 -0.04 -11.42
C ALA A 41 -1.62 -1.49 -11.22
N ALA A 42 -1.38 -2.36 -12.20
CA ALA A 42 -1.58 -3.79 -12.06
C ALA A 42 -0.81 -4.32 -10.84
N GLY A 43 -1.36 -5.32 -10.17
CA GLY A 43 -0.69 -5.97 -9.06
C GLY A 43 0.63 -6.60 -9.47
N ARG A 44 1.64 -6.59 -8.59
CA ARG A 44 2.90 -7.32 -8.80
C ARG A 44 3.11 -8.37 -7.73
N TRP A 45 3.77 -9.45 -8.09
CA TRP A 45 4.13 -10.50 -7.16
C TRP A 45 5.29 -10.08 -6.24
N LEU A 46 5.18 -10.48 -4.97
CA LEU A 46 6.22 -10.35 -3.94
C LEU A 46 6.45 -11.73 -3.32
N ALA A 47 7.09 -12.60 -4.07
CA ALA A 47 7.46 -13.95 -3.67
C ALA A 47 8.73 -14.33 -4.44
N ASP A 48 9.45 -15.35 -3.95
CA ASP A 48 10.59 -15.90 -4.66
C ASP A 48 10.13 -16.41 -6.06
N PRO A 49 10.85 -16.07 -7.15
CA PRO A 49 10.51 -16.52 -8.49
C PRO A 49 10.31 -18.04 -8.60
N GLN A 50 11.15 -18.84 -7.93
CA GLN A 50 11.01 -20.31 -7.94
C GLN A 50 9.71 -20.75 -7.24
N THR A 51 9.28 -20.03 -6.20
CA THR A 51 7.98 -20.28 -5.57
C THR A 51 6.82 -20.07 -6.53
N LEU A 52 6.85 -18.99 -7.30
CA LEU A 52 5.82 -18.67 -8.29
C LEU A 52 5.80 -19.67 -9.42
N GLU A 53 6.97 -20.04 -9.96
CA GLU A 53 7.11 -21.06 -11.00
C GLU A 53 6.54 -22.43 -10.58
N ARG A 54 6.80 -22.85 -9.33
CA ARG A 54 6.22 -24.08 -8.76
C ARG A 54 4.70 -24.03 -8.65
N LEU A 55 4.11 -22.86 -8.55
CA LEU A 55 2.66 -22.64 -8.58
C LEU A 55 2.11 -22.47 -9.99
N GLY A 56 2.98 -22.48 -11.01
CA GLY A 56 2.61 -22.21 -12.39
C GLY A 56 2.22 -20.76 -12.66
N VAL A 57 2.68 -19.86 -11.80
CA VAL A 57 2.48 -18.41 -11.92
C VAL A 57 3.75 -17.79 -12.49
N ARG A 58 3.63 -16.92 -13.47
CA ARG A 58 4.80 -16.23 -14.04
C ARG A 58 5.33 -15.17 -13.08
N PRO A 59 6.62 -15.21 -12.71
CA PRO A 59 7.21 -14.25 -11.77
C PRO A 59 7.19 -12.80 -12.28
N ASP A 60 7.33 -12.62 -13.61
CA ASP A 60 7.26 -11.32 -14.30
C ASP A 60 5.85 -10.91 -14.71
N GLY A 61 4.86 -11.77 -14.40
CA GLY A 61 3.45 -11.53 -14.66
C GLY A 61 2.82 -10.58 -13.66
N THR A 62 1.66 -10.04 -14.04
CA THR A 62 0.83 -9.26 -13.12
C THR A 62 0.17 -10.17 -12.09
N ALA A 63 0.08 -9.69 -10.84
CA ALA A 63 -0.63 -10.37 -9.75
C ALA A 63 -2.13 -10.03 -9.81
N ASP A 64 -2.77 -10.40 -10.90
CA ASP A 64 -4.19 -10.17 -11.16
C ASP A 64 -4.86 -11.43 -11.72
N GLY A 65 -6.17 -11.37 -11.88
CA GLY A 65 -6.93 -12.45 -12.46
C GLY A 65 -7.10 -13.67 -11.55
N GLU A 66 -7.28 -14.82 -12.21
CA GLU A 66 -7.70 -16.06 -11.54
C GLU A 66 -6.60 -16.68 -10.68
N ASP A 67 -5.32 -16.43 -11.00
CA ASP A 67 -4.18 -16.96 -10.24
C ASP A 67 -4.18 -16.38 -8.82
N PHE A 68 -4.33 -15.05 -8.69
CA PHE A 68 -4.40 -14.42 -7.38
C PHE A 68 -5.69 -14.80 -6.63
N VAL A 69 -6.83 -14.87 -7.31
CA VAL A 69 -8.10 -15.34 -6.74
C VAL A 69 -7.94 -16.75 -6.19
N SER A 70 -7.35 -17.67 -6.97
CA SER A 70 -7.09 -19.05 -6.55
C SER A 70 -6.23 -19.11 -5.29
N LEU A 71 -5.13 -18.34 -5.23
CA LEU A 71 -4.26 -18.26 -4.06
C LEU A 71 -5.00 -17.70 -2.84
N MET A 72 -5.83 -16.67 -3.02
CA MET A 72 -6.68 -16.12 -1.95
C MET A 72 -7.71 -17.14 -1.45
N GLU A 73 -8.22 -18.01 -2.30
CA GLU A 73 -9.08 -19.13 -1.92
C GLU A 73 -8.31 -20.28 -1.27
N GLY A 74 -6.98 -20.27 -1.31
CA GLY A 74 -6.11 -21.33 -0.78
C GLY A 74 -5.95 -22.51 -1.75
N ARG A 75 -6.12 -22.28 -3.03
CA ARG A 75 -6.00 -23.25 -4.12
C ARG A 75 -4.75 -23.02 -4.94
N HIS A 76 -4.24 -24.08 -5.52
CA HIS A 76 -3.17 -24.02 -6.52
C HIS A 76 -3.74 -23.48 -7.83
N PRO A 77 -3.18 -22.41 -8.42
CA PRO A 77 -3.73 -21.76 -9.61
C PRO A 77 -3.99 -22.72 -10.77
N GLN A 78 -3.02 -23.57 -11.11
CA GLN A 78 -3.11 -24.43 -12.29
C GLN A 78 -3.91 -25.73 -12.06
N THR A 79 -3.88 -26.27 -10.84
CA THR A 79 -4.47 -27.59 -10.57
C THR A 79 -5.77 -27.55 -9.80
N GLY A 80 -6.13 -26.39 -9.22
CA GLY A 80 -7.29 -26.22 -8.34
C GLY A 80 -7.20 -26.98 -7.00
N ARG A 81 -6.11 -27.72 -6.74
CA ARG A 81 -5.92 -28.46 -5.50
C ARG A 81 -5.74 -27.54 -4.30
N TRP A 82 -6.21 -27.98 -3.15
CA TRP A 82 -6.00 -27.23 -1.91
C TRP A 82 -4.51 -27.16 -1.54
N LEU A 83 -3.98 -25.97 -1.40
CA LEU A 83 -2.61 -25.70 -0.95
C LEU A 83 -2.46 -25.83 0.55
N ARG A 84 -3.52 -25.53 1.30
CA ARG A 84 -3.50 -25.44 2.76
C ARG A 84 -4.55 -26.35 3.39
N ARG A 85 -4.29 -26.78 4.64
CA ARG A 85 -5.28 -27.44 5.45
C ARG A 85 -6.37 -26.46 5.86
N ALA A 86 -7.58 -26.96 6.12
CA ALA A 86 -8.66 -26.14 6.65
C ALA A 86 -8.27 -25.56 8.02
N GLY A 87 -8.61 -24.30 8.26
CA GLY A 87 -8.54 -23.67 9.57
C GLY A 87 -9.60 -24.21 10.53
N ALA A 88 -9.66 -23.68 11.74
CA ALA A 88 -10.64 -24.07 12.75
C ALA A 88 -12.09 -23.74 12.32
N ASP A 89 -12.26 -22.73 11.47
CA ASP A 89 -13.51 -22.30 10.84
C ASP A 89 -13.90 -23.11 9.59
N GLY A 90 -13.12 -24.13 9.24
CA GLY A 90 -13.29 -24.93 8.02
C GLY A 90 -12.75 -24.24 6.76
N GLY A 91 -12.37 -22.96 6.82
CA GLY A 91 -11.83 -22.21 5.69
C GLY A 91 -10.38 -22.60 5.35
N ARG A 92 -10.03 -22.46 4.07
CA ARG A 92 -8.66 -22.68 3.55
C ARG A 92 -8.09 -21.45 2.86
N GLY A 93 -8.92 -20.47 2.57
CA GLY A 93 -8.55 -19.22 1.89
C GLY A 93 -8.23 -18.08 2.85
N GLY A 94 -8.23 -16.85 2.31
CA GLY A 94 -7.95 -15.62 3.03
C GLY A 94 -6.48 -15.28 3.12
N GLY A 95 -6.15 -14.25 3.86
CA GLY A 95 -4.79 -13.73 4.01
C GLY A 95 -4.71 -12.54 4.94
N ILE A 96 -3.66 -11.77 4.77
CA ILE A 96 -3.42 -10.52 5.52
C ILE A 96 -3.18 -9.40 4.52
N ASP A 97 -3.99 -8.35 4.61
CA ASP A 97 -3.73 -7.09 3.92
C ASP A 97 -2.89 -6.17 4.80
N SER A 98 -1.69 -5.87 4.36
CA SER A 98 -0.74 -4.96 5.00
C SER A 98 -0.61 -3.69 4.17
N VAL A 99 -1.03 -2.55 4.71
CA VAL A 99 -1.03 -1.27 3.98
C VAL A 99 0.18 -0.43 4.38
N PHE A 100 1.00 -0.10 3.40
CA PHE A 100 2.16 0.77 3.51
C PHE A 100 1.84 2.11 2.85
N SER A 101 1.76 3.17 3.64
CA SER A 101 1.42 4.51 3.14
C SER A 101 2.61 5.44 3.26
N ALA A 102 2.96 6.09 2.17
CA ALA A 102 3.97 7.13 2.15
C ALA A 102 3.53 8.35 2.99
N PRO A 103 4.49 9.10 3.55
CA PRO A 103 4.22 10.39 4.17
C PRO A 103 3.48 11.34 3.22
N LYS A 104 2.79 12.33 3.77
CA LYS A 104 1.94 13.20 2.95
C LYS A 104 2.76 14.05 1.98
N SER A 105 3.92 14.56 2.38
CA SER A 105 4.81 15.29 1.48
C SER A 105 5.26 14.47 0.27
N VAL A 106 5.52 13.16 0.45
CA VAL A 106 5.87 12.24 -0.64
C VAL A 106 4.70 12.11 -1.62
N SER A 107 3.47 11.98 -1.10
CA SER A 107 2.26 11.88 -1.92
C SER A 107 1.97 13.19 -2.69
N VAL A 108 2.24 14.34 -2.07
CA VAL A 108 2.11 15.67 -2.69
C VAL A 108 3.17 15.86 -3.77
N ALA A 109 4.43 15.56 -3.45
CA ALA A 109 5.53 15.62 -4.42
C ALA A 109 5.23 14.74 -5.64
N TRP A 110 4.77 13.51 -5.43
CA TRP A 110 4.37 12.58 -6.48
C TRP A 110 3.23 13.13 -7.35
N ALA A 111 2.19 13.72 -6.72
CA ALA A 111 1.00 14.20 -7.43
C ALA A 111 1.30 15.35 -8.40
N LEU A 112 2.26 16.20 -8.03
CA LEU A 112 2.64 17.40 -8.80
C LEU A 112 3.90 17.20 -9.65
N ALA A 113 4.58 16.06 -9.50
CA ALA A 113 5.80 15.71 -10.21
C ALA A 113 5.57 15.53 -11.71
N ASP A 114 6.62 15.79 -12.49
CA ASP A 114 6.69 15.36 -13.87
C ASP A 114 6.71 13.81 -14.00
N PRO A 115 6.54 13.25 -15.20
CA PRO A 115 6.51 11.80 -15.38
C PRO A 115 7.79 11.07 -14.95
N TRP A 116 8.95 11.72 -15.02
CA TRP A 116 10.22 11.12 -14.60
C TRP A 116 10.34 11.08 -13.07
N GLN A 117 10.15 12.23 -12.39
CA GLN A 117 10.15 12.32 -10.94
C GLN A 117 9.11 11.38 -10.31
N ARG A 118 7.92 11.31 -10.92
CA ARG A 118 6.85 10.43 -10.48
C ARG A 118 7.30 8.97 -10.46
N ARG A 119 7.97 8.50 -11.53
CA ARG A 119 8.53 7.15 -11.58
C ARG A 119 9.60 6.91 -10.51
N GLN A 120 10.47 7.91 -10.23
CA GLN A 120 11.47 7.77 -9.18
C GLN A 120 10.84 7.60 -7.80
N ILE A 121 9.83 8.41 -7.48
CA ILE A 121 9.09 8.27 -6.21
C ILE A 121 8.37 6.91 -6.14
N GLU A 122 7.78 6.46 -7.23
CA GLU A 122 7.10 5.16 -7.32
C GLU A 122 8.08 4.01 -7.14
N ASN A 123 9.26 4.07 -7.72
CA ASN A 123 10.32 3.07 -7.56
C ASN A 123 10.84 3.05 -6.11
N ALA A 124 11.10 4.21 -5.52
CA ALA A 124 11.51 4.31 -4.12
C ALA A 124 10.47 3.69 -3.17
N HIS A 125 9.18 3.96 -3.43
CA HIS A 125 8.08 3.36 -2.68
C HIS A 125 8.02 1.84 -2.86
N ALA A 126 8.12 1.35 -4.10
CA ALA A 126 8.09 -0.06 -4.41
C ALA A 126 9.26 -0.82 -3.77
N ASN A 127 10.48 -0.27 -3.83
CA ASN A 127 11.67 -0.83 -3.18
C ASN A 127 11.50 -0.89 -1.65
N ALA A 128 10.95 0.17 -1.04
CA ALA A 128 10.70 0.19 0.39
C ALA A 128 9.67 -0.86 0.83
N VAL A 129 8.62 -1.08 0.04
CA VAL A 129 7.64 -2.14 0.28
C VAL A 129 8.29 -3.52 0.18
N GLU A 130 9.04 -3.78 -0.88
CA GLU A 130 9.70 -5.07 -1.14
C GLU A 130 10.69 -5.43 -0.04
N GLN A 131 11.59 -4.50 0.34
CA GLN A 131 12.53 -4.70 1.44
C GLN A 131 11.82 -4.95 2.77
N THR A 132 10.66 -4.29 3.01
CA THR A 132 9.89 -4.52 4.23
C THR A 132 9.21 -5.89 4.25
N VAL A 133 8.77 -6.39 3.11
CA VAL A 133 8.24 -7.77 2.98
C VAL A 133 9.37 -8.79 3.19
N GLY A 134 10.57 -8.53 2.65
CA GLY A 134 11.77 -9.33 2.92
C GLY A 134 12.10 -9.37 4.41
N TYR A 135 12.13 -8.21 5.06
CA TYR A 135 12.32 -8.12 6.52
C TYR A 135 11.26 -8.90 7.31
N MET A 136 9.98 -8.78 6.90
CA MET A 136 8.89 -9.56 7.53
C MET A 136 9.12 -11.06 7.40
N ARG A 137 9.52 -11.53 6.22
CA ARG A 137 9.81 -12.94 5.95
C ARG A 137 10.91 -13.48 6.87
N GLU A 138 11.97 -12.72 7.07
CA GLU A 138 13.18 -13.15 7.78
C GLU A 138 13.10 -13.00 9.30
N HIS A 139 12.34 -12.02 9.80
CA HIS A 139 12.39 -11.62 11.21
C HIS A 139 11.06 -11.80 11.94
N ILE A 140 9.93 -11.85 11.24
CA ILE A 140 8.63 -11.99 11.91
C ILE A 140 8.17 -13.45 11.89
N PRO A 141 7.86 -14.08 13.04
CA PRO A 141 7.51 -15.50 13.12
C PRO A 141 6.08 -15.74 12.62
N VAL A 142 5.89 -15.68 11.31
CA VAL A 142 4.57 -15.74 10.64
C VAL A 142 4.09 -17.15 10.35
N VAL A 143 4.91 -18.16 10.65
CA VAL A 143 4.58 -19.58 10.48
C VAL A 143 4.28 -20.20 11.84
N ARG A 144 3.28 -21.10 11.91
CA ARG A 144 2.97 -21.90 13.09
C ARG A 144 3.16 -23.37 12.81
N ARG A 145 3.88 -24.04 13.70
CA ARG A 145 4.06 -25.49 13.69
C ARG A 145 3.71 -26.08 15.04
N ARG A 146 3.06 -27.23 15.06
CA ARG A 146 2.88 -28.03 16.28
C ARG A 146 3.97 -29.09 16.35
N TYR A 147 4.65 -29.14 17.48
CA TYR A 147 5.64 -30.15 17.79
C TYR A 147 5.51 -30.55 19.27
N GLY A 148 5.38 -31.84 19.55
CA GLY A 148 5.24 -32.32 20.92
C GLY A 148 4.03 -31.78 21.72
N GLY A 149 2.97 -31.31 21.01
CA GLY A 149 1.80 -30.69 21.66
C GLY A 149 1.91 -29.15 21.76
N GLU A 150 3.11 -28.59 21.60
CA GLU A 150 3.36 -27.14 21.66
C GLU A 150 3.22 -26.47 20.30
N VAL A 151 2.88 -25.18 20.34
CA VAL A 151 2.84 -24.33 19.14
C VAL A 151 4.14 -23.52 19.06
N ILE A 152 4.94 -23.78 18.04
CA ILE A 152 6.15 -23.04 17.74
C ILE A 152 5.81 -22.03 16.65
N GLU A 153 6.19 -20.76 16.87
CA GLU A 153 6.13 -19.69 15.87
C GLU A 153 7.55 -19.48 15.31
N GLU A 154 7.68 -19.48 13.97
CA GLU A 154 8.96 -19.38 13.26
C GLU A 154 8.83 -18.45 12.05
N PRO A 155 9.94 -17.82 11.54
CA PRO A 155 9.94 -17.11 10.28
C PRO A 155 9.52 -18.00 9.11
N ALA A 156 9.21 -17.40 7.97
CA ALA A 156 8.91 -18.13 6.76
C ALA A 156 10.15 -18.27 5.87
N LYS A 157 10.28 -19.41 5.16
CA LYS A 157 11.22 -19.54 4.06
C LYS A 157 10.88 -18.55 2.94
N ASP A 158 9.58 -18.42 2.63
CA ASP A 158 9.06 -17.45 1.67
C ASP A 158 7.62 -17.03 2.01
N LEU A 159 7.18 -15.90 1.43
CA LEU A 159 5.82 -15.37 1.52
C LEU A 159 5.22 -15.29 0.11
N ILE A 160 4.04 -15.86 -0.08
CA ILE A 160 3.27 -15.67 -1.31
C ILE A 160 2.42 -14.42 -1.12
N ALA A 161 2.85 -13.33 -1.72
CA ALA A 161 2.21 -12.03 -1.57
C ALA A 161 2.07 -11.31 -2.92
N ALA A 162 1.13 -10.38 -2.99
CA ALA A 162 0.95 -9.47 -4.11
C ALA A 162 0.81 -8.03 -3.61
N GLU A 163 1.42 -7.10 -4.33
CA GLU A 163 1.33 -5.66 -4.07
C GLU A 163 0.39 -5.00 -5.08
N TYR A 164 -0.52 -4.18 -4.56
CA TYR A 164 -1.40 -3.31 -5.33
C TYR A 164 -1.16 -1.86 -4.91
N ARG A 165 -0.57 -1.07 -5.81
CA ARG A 165 -0.26 0.33 -5.54
C ARG A 165 -1.45 1.22 -5.88
N HIS A 166 -1.85 2.02 -4.90
CA HIS A 166 -2.90 3.01 -5.00
C HIS A 166 -2.33 4.42 -4.81
N THR A 167 -2.96 5.40 -5.43
CA THR A 167 -2.43 6.78 -5.47
C THR A 167 -3.37 7.81 -4.86
N THR A 168 -4.57 7.42 -4.44
CA THR A 168 -5.58 8.31 -3.88
C THR A 168 -6.05 7.85 -2.52
N ALA A 169 -6.32 8.80 -1.64
CA ALA A 169 -7.07 8.55 -0.41
C ALA A 169 -8.56 8.31 -0.73
N ARG A 170 -9.35 7.93 0.27
CA ARG A 170 -10.81 7.95 0.12
C ARG A 170 -11.32 9.37 0.04
N GLY A 171 -12.28 9.59 -0.84
CA GLY A 171 -12.97 10.86 -0.97
C GLY A 171 -13.61 11.30 0.35
N VAL A 172 -13.67 12.61 0.56
CA VAL A 172 -14.31 13.26 1.70
C VAL A 172 -15.50 14.11 1.22
N SER A 173 -16.40 14.42 2.15
CA SER A 173 -17.58 15.24 1.83
C SER A 173 -17.20 16.63 1.34
N GLY A 174 -17.78 17.03 0.20
CA GLY A 174 -17.60 18.37 -0.36
C GLY A 174 -16.28 18.60 -1.10
N ALA A 175 -15.41 17.58 -1.21
CA ALA A 175 -14.21 17.67 -2.04
C ALA A 175 -14.55 17.33 -3.51
N SER A 176 -13.95 18.06 -4.45
CA SER A 176 -14.09 17.83 -5.89
C SER A 176 -13.35 16.57 -6.35
N ALA A 177 -12.30 16.19 -5.64
CA ALA A 177 -11.49 15.01 -5.91
C ALA A 177 -10.92 14.43 -4.60
N PRO A 178 -10.58 13.13 -4.57
CA PRO A 178 -9.85 12.55 -3.46
C PRO A 178 -8.42 13.09 -3.37
N ASP A 179 -7.91 13.19 -2.14
CA ASP A 179 -6.53 13.63 -1.88
C ASP A 179 -5.50 12.67 -2.47
N PRO A 180 -4.33 13.14 -2.91
CA PRO A 180 -3.23 12.29 -3.28
C PRO A 180 -2.73 11.51 -2.05
N GLN A 181 -2.59 10.20 -2.20
CA GLN A 181 -2.07 9.32 -1.18
C GLN A 181 -1.42 8.10 -1.82
N LEU A 182 -0.11 8.14 -1.95
CA LEU A 182 0.66 7.00 -2.44
C LEU A 182 0.72 5.93 -1.34
N HIS A 183 0.19 4.75 -1.63
CA HIS A 183 0.20 3.62 -0.71
C HIS A 183 0.07 2.30 -1.46
N SER A 184 0.57 1.23 -0.84
CA SER A 184 0.45 -0.12 -1.37
C SER A 184 -0.30 -1.02 -0.40
N HIS A 185 -1.24 -1.78 -0.92
CA HIS A 185 -1.80 -2.95 -0.30
C HIS A 185 -0.89 -4.15 -0.62
N VAL A 186 -0.31 -4.74 0.39
CA VAL A 186 0.43 -6.00 0.27
C VAL A 186 -0.42 -7.10 0.86
N VAL A 187 -0.97 -7.93 -0.02
CA VAL A 187 -1.83 -9.05 0.38
C VAL A 187 -1.01 -10.32 0.43
N ILE A 188 -0.76 -10.80 1.64
CA ILE A 188 -0.04 -12.04 1.90
C ILE A 188 -1.05 -13.16 1.97
N THR A 189 -1.05 -14.04 0.99
CA THR A 189 -2.00 -15.16 0.92
C THR A 189 -1.52 -16.35 1.73
N SER A 190 -0.23 -16.67 1.69
CA SER A 190 0.36 -17.86 2.29
C SER A 190 1.81 -17.63 2.71
N ALA A 191 2.29 -18.49 3.60
CA ALA A 191 3.71 -18.63 3.91
C ALA A 191 4.21 -20.01 3.51
N ILE A 192 5.49 -20.11 3.18
CA ILE A 192 6.20 -21.36 2.92
C ILE A 192 7.11 -21.65 4.10
N ARG A 193 7.02 -22.85 4.61
CA ARG A 193 7.87 -23.34 5.68
C ARG A 193 9.21 -23.86 5.14
N GLU A 194 10.17 -24.08 6.03
CA GLU A 194 11.46 -24.70 5.70
C GLU A 194 11.32 -26.09 5.05
N ASP A 195 10.25 -26.84 5.35
CA ASP A 195 9.94 -28.13 4.73
C ASP A 195 9.11 -27.99 3.42
N ASP A 196 9.11 -26.84 2.80
CA ASP A 196 8.42 -26.49 1.56
C ASP A 196 6.88 -26.60 1.59
N ARG A 197 6.28 -26.75 2.77
CA ARG A 197 4.83 -26.76 2.91
C ARG A 197 4.25 -25.35 2.87
N ILE A 198 3.20 -25.18 2.09
CA ILE A 198 2.41 -23.96 2.05
C ILE A 198 1.40 -23.98 3.21
N VAL A 199 1.42 -22.91 3.99
CA VAL A 199 0.59 -22.76 5.20
C VAL A 199 -0.07 -21.39 5.26
N ALA A 200 -1.11 -21.26 6.08
CA ALA A 200 -1.70 -19.96 6.37
C ALA A 200 -0.73 -19.09 7.20
N VAL A 201 -0.70 -17.81 6.92
CA VAL A 201 0.11 -16.82 7.66
C VAL A 201 -0.49 -16.60 9.05
N ALA A 202 0.33 -16.63 10.08
CA ALA A 202 -0.07 -16.27 11.43
C ALA A 202 -0.25 -14.74 11.53
N SER A 203 -1.48 -14.28 11.66
CA SER A 203 -1.80 -12.85 11.66
C SER A 203 -1.33 -12.10 12.91
N ARG A 204 -1.35 -12.75 14.08
CA ARG A 204 -1.01 -12.12 15.36
C ARG A 204 0.42 -11.54 15.38
N PRO A 205 1.49 -12.26 14.94
CA PRO A 205 2.83 -11.69 14.85
C PRO A 205 2.89 -10.46 13.94
N VAL A 206 2.23 -10.50 12.77
CA VAL A 206 2.18 -9.35 11.84
C VAL A 206 1.51 -8.14 12.49
N PHE A 207 0.42 -8.33 13.24
CA PHE A 207 -0.25 -7.23 13.94
C PHE A 207 0.59 -6.64 15.06
N ARG A 208 1.36 -7.46 15.78
CA ARG A 208 2.29 -6.99 16.81
C ARG A 208 3.44 -6.20 16.19
N ALA A 209 3.97 -6.66 15.07
CA ALA A 209 5.09 -6.03 14.36
C ALA A 209 4.67 -4.84 13.48
N ALA A 210 3.38 -4.49 13.39
CA ALA A 210 2.90 -3.43 12.49
C ALA A 210 3.60 -2.07 12.69
N GLY A 211 3.95 -1.74 13.93
CA GLY A 211 4.71 -0.52 14.25
C GLY A 211 6.14 -0.57 13.73
N GLU A 212 6.83 -1.67 13.98
CA GLU A 212 8.19 -1.97 13.53
C GLU A 212 8.30 -1.99 12.01
N LEU A 213 7.46 -2.79 11.34
CA LEU A 213 7.40 -2.87 9.89
C LEU A 213 7.10 -1.51 9.25
N GLY A 214 6.22 -0.72 9.88
CA GLY A 214 5.94 0.65 9.43
C GLY A 214 7.12 1.60 9.62
N ALA A 215 7.93 1.43 10.66
CA ALA A 215 9.14 2.22 10.86
C ALA A 215 10.24 1.82 9.87
N PHE A 216 10.43 0.52 9.65
CA PHE A 216 11.37 -0.02 8.66
C PHE A 216 11.05 0.51 7.26
N TYR A 217 9.79 0.37 6.81
CA TYR A 217 9.32 0.91 5.53
C TYR A 217 9.65 2.40 5.37
N ARG A 218 9.34 3.22 6.38
CA ARG A 218 9.62 4.66 6.30
C ARG A 218 11.12 4.96 6.28
N SER A 219 11.93 4.19 6.99
CA SER A 219 13.39 4.37 6.97
C SER A 219 13.96 4.09 5.59
N VAL A 220 13.56 2.98 4.97
CA VAL A 220 13.99 2.62 3.61
C VAL A 220 13.50 3.64 2.59
N LEU A 221 12.21 4.02 2.66
CA LEU A 221 11.66 5.03 1.74
C LEU A 221 12.39 6.37 1.84
N ALA A 222 12.71 6.82 3.06
CA ALA A 222 13.47 8.05 3.26
C ALA A 222 14.88 7.97 2.66
N GLU A 223 15.53 6.81 2.78
CA GLU A 223 16.87 6.58 2.20
C GLU A 223 16.83 6.52 0.69
N GLU A 224 15.87 5.82 0.09
CA GLU A 224 15.68 5.76 -1.37
C GLU A 224 15.42 7.15 -1.94
N LEU A 225 14.52 7.94 -1.33
CA LEU A 225 14.24 9.31 -1.76
C LEU A 225 15.46 10.22 -1.60
N ALA A 226 16.25 10.06 -0.54
CA ALA A 226 17.48 10.81 -0.37
C ALA A 226 18.52 10.48 -1.47
N ARG A 227 18.62 9.22 -1.90
CA ARG A 227 19.47 8.81 -3.03
C ARG A 227 19.03 9.43 -4.34
N GLU A 228 17.72 9.64 -4.52
CA GLU A 228 17.17 10.35 -5.67
C GLU A 228 17.39 11.87 -5.62
N GLY A 229 17.87 12.42 -4.49
CA GLY A 229 18.22 13.83 -4.32
C GLY A 229 17.19 14.65 -3.54
N TYR A 230 16.16 14.04 -2.95
CA TYR A 230 15.25 14.74 -2.05
C TYR A 230 15.90 14.98 -0.69
N ARG A 231 15.71 16.17 -0.13
CA ARG A 231 16.09 16.46 1.25
C ARG A 231 15.01 15.93 2.18
N ILE A 232 15.43 15.21 3.22
CA ILE A 232 14.54 14.52 4.15
C ILE A 232 14.59 15.16 5.53
N ASP A 233 13.47 15.70 5.98
CA ASP A 233 13.26 16.17 7.35
C ASP A 233 12.79 15.00 8.20
N ARG A 234 13.68 14.52 9.09
CA ARG A 234 13.40 13.41 10.02
C ARG A 234 12.85 13.94 11.35
N GLY A 235 12.21 13.05 12.11
CA GLY A 235 11.68 13.39 13.43
C GLY A 235 10.40 14.21 13.39
N THR A 236 9.63 14.10 12.30
CA THR A 236 8.35 14.80 12.14
C THR A 236 7.19 14.01 12.75
N GLY A 237 6.01 14.66 12.80
CA GLY A 237 4.80 14.09 13.40
C GLY A 237 4.83 14.10 14.93
N ARG A 238 3.68 13.75 15.55
CA ARG A 238 3.46 13.87 17.00
C ARG A 238 4.52 13.18 17.85
N ASP A 239 5.03 12.03 17.39
CA ASP A 239 5.98 11.20 18.15
C ASP A 239 7.39 11.21 17.55
N GLY A 240 7.70 12.10 16.61
CA GLY A 240 8.98 12.14 15.91
C GLY A 240 9.33 10.90 15.08
N LYS A 241 8.32 10.08 14.77
CA LYS A 241 8.51 8.76 14.09
C LYS A 241 8.37 8.81 12.59
N TYR A 242 8.13 9.98 12.03
CA TYR A 242 7.89 10.19 10.62
C TYR A 242 9.00 11.01 9.99
N PHE A 243 8.97 11.08 8.69
CA PHE A 243 9.76 12.02 7.92
C PHE A 243 8.85 12.74 6.92
N GLU A 244 9.30 13.88 6.42
CA GLU A 244 8.68 14.56 5.30
C GLU A 244 9.76 14.97 4.29
N ILE A 245 9.40 15.17 3.04
CA ILE A 245 10.27 15.83 2.07
C ILE A 245 10.34 17.32 2.43
N ALA A 246 11.55 17.82 2.65
CA ALA A 246 11.79 19.23 2.93
C ALA A 246 11.32 20.12 1.76
N GLY A 247 10.68 21.23 2.09
CA GLY A 247 10.19 22.20 1.08
C GLY A 247 8.73 21.99 0.66
N VAL A 248 8.08 20.90 1.06
CA VAL A 248 6.61 20.77 0.90
C VAL A 248 5.92 21.48 2.06
N PRO A 249 5.13 22.56 1.82
CA PRO A 249 4.47 23.32 2.88
C PRO A 249 3.58 22.48 3.79
N GLU A 250 3.59 22.77 5.08
CA GLU A 250 2.77 22.07 6.06
C GLU A 250 1.29 22.27 5.79
N GLU A 251 0.89 23.49 5.49
CA GLU A 251 -0.48 23.87 5.18
C GLU A 251 -1.01 23.10 3.96
N LEU A 252 -0.16 22.86 2.95
CA LEU A 252 -0.51 22.06 1.77
C LEU A 252 -0.68 20.58 2.15
N ARG A 253 0.22 20.04 3.00
CA ARG A 253 0.08 18.67 3.52
C ARG A 253 -1.21 18.48 4.31
N GLU A 254 -1.59 19.47 5.10
CA GLU A 254 -2.85 19.50 5.84
C GLU A 254 -4.05 19.63 4.89
N ALA A 255 -3.99 20.49 3.86
CA ALA A 255 -5.04 20.63 2.87
C ALA A 255 -5.34 19.28 2.19
N PHE A 256 -4.32 18.51 1.86
CA PHE A 256 -4.43 17.16 1.29
C PHE A 256 -4.62 16.03 2.34
N SER A 257 -4.96 16.36 3.57
CA SER A 257 -5.25 15.39 4.64
C SER A 257 -6.74 15.38 5.04
N GLY A 258 -7.62 15.56 4.08
CA GLY A 258 -9.08 15.67 4.27
C GLY A 258 -9.66 14.49 5.04
N ARG A 259 -9.23 13.27 4.71
CA ARG A 259 -9.71 12.07 5.41
C ARG A 259 -9.30 12.03 6.88
N SER A 260 -8.07 12.40 7.19
CA SER A 260 -7.59 12.46 8.58
C SER A 260 -8.37 13.50 9.37
N ARG A 261 -8.64 14.67 8.78
CA ARG A 261 -9.48 15.72 9.41
C ARG A 261 -10.93 15.26 9.63
N GLU A 262 -11.51 14.51 8.69
CA GLU A 262 -12.86 13.97 8.84
C GLU A 262 -12.96 12.98 10.00
N VAL A 263 -11.97 12.08 10.14
CA VAL A 263 -11.87 11.14 11.26
C VAL A 263 -11.62 11.87 12.59
N ALA A 264 -10.76 12.89 12.60
CA ALA A 264 -10.51 13.70 13.79
C ALA A 264 -11.80 14.40 14.26
N ARG A 265 -12.54 15.04 13.34
CA ARG A 265 -13.85 15.66 13.67
C ARG A 265 -14.86 14.64 14.20
N ALA A 266 -14.85 13.40 13.70
CA ALA A 266 -15.70 12.34 14.24
C ALA A 266 -15.28 11.94 15.66
N ALA A 267 -13.98 11.90 15.95
CA ALA A 267 -13.45 11.65 17.29
C ALA A 267 -13.80 12.78 18.26
N ASP A 268 -13.76 14.05 17.82
CA ASP A 268 -14.17 15.21 18.63
C ASP A 268 -15.65 15.14 18.98
N ARG A 269 -16.52 14.80 18.01
CA ARG A 269 -17.95 14.60 18.26
C ARG A 269 -18.21 13.46 19.25
N PHE A 270 -17.43 12.37 19.15
CA PHE A 270 -17.49 11.27 20.10
C PHE A 270 -17.10 11.73 21.51
N HIS A 271 -15.99 12.47 21.61
CA HIS A 271 -15.54 13.03 22.88
C HIS A 271 -16.60 13.95 23.50
N ALA A 272 -17.18 14.86 22.72
CA ALA A 272 -18.25 15.76 23.18
C ALA A 272 -19.49 14.99 23.67
N ARG A 273 -19.81 13.84 23.08
CA ARG A 273 -20.98 13.04 23.45
C ARG A 273 -20.73 12.15 24.68
N TYR A 274 -19.54 11.59 24.82
CA TYR A 274 -19.23 10.55 25.82
C TYR A 274 -18.26 11.00 26.92
N GLY A 275 -17.72 12.23 26.85
CA GLY A 275 -16.80 12.79 27.85
C GLY A 275 -15.40 12.15 27.85
N ARG A 276 -15.09 11.29 26.85
CA ARG A 276 -13.79 10.61 26.72
C ARG A 276 -13.37 10.48 25.27
N ALA A 277 -12.08 10.32 25.03
CA ALA A 277 -11.59 9.98 23.70
C ALA A 277 -12.04 8.57 23.26
N PRO A 278 -12.27 8.35 21.94
CA PRO A 278 -12.59 7.02 21.44
C PRO A 278 -11.38 6.09 21.57
N GLU A 279 -11.64 4.85 21.95
CA GLU A 279 -10.64 3.79 21.92
C GLU A 279 -10.28 3.40 20.49
N ARG A 280 -9.18 2.64 20.31
CA ARG A 280 -8.70 2.24 18.97
C ARG A 280 -9.77 1.53 18.13
N GLY A 281 -10.60 0.67 18.75
CA GLY A 281 -11.71 -0.02 18.08
C GLY A 281 -12.82 0.93 17.66
N GLU A 282 -13.21 1.86 18.56
CA GLU A 282 -14.23 2.88 18.28
C GLU A 282 -13.76 3.85 17.20
N LEU A 283 -12.51 4.30 17.24
CA LEU A 283 -11.93 5.15 16.20
C LEU A 283 -11.95 4.48 14.84
N ARG A 284 -11.67 3.17 14.79
CA ARG A 284 -11.80 2.38 13.56
C ARG A 284 -13.23 2.34 13.04
N ASN A 285 -14.22 2.16 13.92
CA ASN A 285 -15.63 2.16 13.55
C ASN A 285 -16.07 3.53 13.04
N LEU A 286 -15.71 4.62 13.72
CA LEU A 286 -15.95 5.99 13.27
C LEU A 286 -15.36 6.25 11.88
N ALA A 287 -14.15 5.73 11.62
CA ALA A 287 -13.55 5.82 10.30
C ALA A 287 -14.31 4.98 9.25
N LEU A 288 -14.93 3.87 9.62
CA LEU A 288 -15.74 3.05 8.71
C LEU A 288 -17.11 3.67 8.42
N GLU A 289 -17.79 4.20 9.44
CA GLU A 289 -19.11 4.85 9.31
C GLU A 289 -19.08 6.09 8.41
N ASN A 290 -17.98 6.84 8.45
CA ASN A 290 -17.75 7.99 7.58
C ASN A 290 -17.19 7.59 6.20
N ARG A 291 -17.24 6.31 5.84
CA ARG A 291 -16.71 5.80 4.57
C ARG A 291 -17.71 6.06 3.45
N ARG A 292 -17.34 6.93 2.52
CA ARG A 292 -18.16 7.24 1.33
C ARG A 292 -17.78 6.34 0.17
N ALA A 293 -18.75 6.18 -0.78
CA ALA A 293 -18.47 5.63 -2.08
C ALA A 293 -17.39 6.47 -2.80
N LYS A 294 -16.53 5.82 -3.57
CA LYS A 294 -15.54 6.52 -4.37
C LYS A 294 -16.21 7.27 -5.51
N GLN A 295 -15.76 8.49 -5.77
CA GLN A 295 -16.15 9.25 -6.95
C GLN A 295 -15.34 8.76 -8.14
N LEU A 296 -16.00 8.57 -9.27
CA LEU A 296 -15.33 8.31 -10.55
C LEU A 296 -14.66 9.61 -10.99
N ALA A 297 -13.34 9.57 -11.20
CA ALA A 297 -12.56 10.69 -11.70
C ALA A 297 -11.49 10.15 -12.66
N THR A 298 -11.27 10.82 -13.76
CA THR A 298 -10.17 10.49 -14.64
C THR A 298 -8.84 10.91 -13.99
N ARG A 299 -7.73 10.38 -14.47
CA ARG A 299 -6.41 10.82 -14.02
C ARG A 299 -6.22 12.32 -14.24
N SER A 300 -6.68 12.83 -15.37
CA SER A 300 -6.64 14.26 -15.70
C SER A 300 -7.44 15.09 -14.71
N ASP A 301 -8.65 14.63 -14.34
CA ASP A 301 -9.49 15.34 -13.36
C ASP A 301 -8.79 15.41 -11.99
N LEU A 302 -8.18 14.31 -11.56
CA LEU A 302 -7.43 14.25 -10.31
C LEU A 302 -6.25 15.23 -10.34
N GLU A 303 -5.42 15.18 -11.39
CA GLU A 303 -4.25 16.04 -11.53
C GLU A 303 -4.64 17.53 -11.60
N ASN A 304 -5.73 17.88 -12.30
CA ASN A 304 -6.22 19.24 -12.35
C ASN A 304 -6.71 19.72 -10.98
N ALA A 305 -7.48 18.91 -10.26
CA ALA A 305 -7.96 19.25 -8.92
C ALA A 305 -6.80 19.40 -7.91
N TRP A 306 -5.77 18.57 -8.02
CA TRP A 306 -4.58 18.67 -7.17
C TRP A 306 -3.76 19.94 -7.48
N ARG A 307 -3.57 20.28 -8.75
CA ARG A 307 -2.91 21.53 -9.16
C ARG A 307 -3.70 22.76 -8.71
N GLU A 308 -5.02 22.77 -8.87
CA GLU A 308 -5.87 23.85 -8.39
C GLU A 308 -5.77 24.00 -6.85
N THR A 309 -5.76 22.91 -6.12
CA THR A 309 -5.62 22.96 -4.65
C THR A 309 -4.24 23.48 -4.26
N SER A 310 -3.16 22.98 -4.88
CA SER A 310 -1.78 23.32 -4.52
C SER A 310 -1.41 24.75 -4.89
N SER A 311 -1.99 25.31 -5.97
CA SER A 311 -1.74 26.70 -6.38
C SER A 311 -2.17 27.72 -5.32
N ARG A 312 -3.11 27.38 -4.44
CA ARG A 312 -3.55 28.24 -3.30
C ARG A 312 -2.50 28.35 -2.22
N TYR A 313 -1.45 27.54 -2.29
CA TYR A 313 -0.32 27.49 -1.36
C TYR A 313 1.00 27.82 -2.04
N ASP A 314 0.95 28.50 -3.18
CA ASP A 314 2.11 28.87 -4.01
C ASP A 314 3.04 27.65 -4.29
N PHE A 315 2.42 26.48 -4.50
CA PHE A 315 3.12 25.24 -4.76
C PHE A 315 2.55 24.53 -5.99
N GLY A 316 3.37 24.41 -7.02
CA GLY A 316 3.01 23.82 -8.31
C GLY A 316 4.06 22.82 -8.80
N PRO A 317 3.99 22.42 -10.09
CA PRO A 317 4.97 21.53 -10.70
C PRO A 317 6.41 22.04 -10.64
N ASP A 318 6.62 23.36 -10.78
CA ASP A 318 7.95 23.97 -10.71
C ASP A 318 8.56 23.87 -9.31
N GLU A 319 7.75 24.09 -8.26
CA GLU A 319 8.16 23.90 -6.87
C GLU A 319 8.42 22.40 -6.58
N ALA A 320 7.59 21.50 -7.10
CA ALA A 320 7.82 20.07 -7.00
C ALA A 320 9.14 19.64 -7.67
N LEU A 321 9.49 20.23 -8.81
CA LEU A 321 10.77 19.98 -9.47
C LEU A 321 11.95 20.47 -8.62
N ARG A 322 11.81 21.62 -7.95
CA ARG A 322 12.86 22.16 -7.07
C ARG A 322 13.12 21.36 -5.81
N LEU A 323 12.23 20.44 -5.43
CA LEU A 323 12.46 19.51 -4.31
C LEU A 323 13.67 18.60 -4.54
N LEU A 324 14.06 18.38 -5.81
CA LEU A 324 15.28 17.66 -6.23
C LEU A 324 16.53 18.53 -6.26
N ALA A 325 16.45 19.79 -5.94
CA ALA A 325 17.55 20.75 -6.05
C ALA A 325 18.52 20.66 -4.89
N GLY A 326 19.29 19.59 -4.83
CA GLY A 326 20.65 19.61 -4.35
C GLY A 326 21.56 19.48 -5.57
N ASP A 327 22.32 20.52 -5.91
CA ASP A 327 23.49 20.61 -6.81
C ASP A 327 23.64 19.65 -8.02
N ARG A 328 22.56 19.14 -8.60
CA ARG A 328 22.64 18.43 -9.87
C ARG A 328 22.35 19.40 -11.01
N PRO A 329 23.26 19.50 -11.99
CA PRO A 329 22.96 20.25 -13.21
C PRO A 329 21.73 19.66 -13.89
N PRO A 330 20.90 20.48 -14.56
CA PRO A 330 19.71 19.98 -15.27
C PRO A 330 20.14 18.88 -16.24
N ARG A 331 19.57 17.70 -16.09
CA ARG A 331 19.81 16.58 -17.01
C ARG A 331 19.28 16.97 -18.38
N THR A 332 20.15 16.96 -19.38
CA THR A 332 19.79 17.18 -20.77
C THR A 332 19.02 15.98 -21.32
N LEU A 333 18.19 16.19 -22.33
CA LEU A 333 17.41 15.14 -23.02
C LEU A 333 18.25 13.93 -23.48
N SER A 334 19.58 14.10 -23.62
CA SER A 334 20.52 13.01 -23.96
C SER A 334 20.74 11.97 -22.84
N ASP A 335 20.45 12.30 -21.58
CA ASP A 335 20.56 11.36 -20.47
C ASP A 335 19.38 10.38 -20.38
N GLN A 336 18.26 10.72 -21.04
CA GLN A 336 17.06 9.88 -21.06
C GLN A 336 17.20 8.63 -21.94
N SER A 337 18.13 8.67 -22.92
CA SER A 337 18.36 7.54 -23.85
C SER A 337 19.32 6.46 -23.32
N ARG A 338 20.08 6.74 -22.25
CA ARG A 338 21.10 5.80 -21.72
C ARG A 338 20.58 4.83 -20.66
N THR A 339 19.42 5.06 -20.07
CA THR A 339 18.83 4.16 -19.07
C THR A 339 17.98 3.05 -19.68
N GLY A 340 17.67 3.11 -20.97
CA GLY A 340 16.90 2.08 -21.71
C GLY A 340 17.74 0.92 -22.29
N SER A 341 19.07 0.90 -22.12
CA SER A 341 19.95 -0.05 -22.80
C SER A 341 20.80 -0.93 -21.86
N ARG A 342 20.31 -1.22 -20.66
CA ARG A 342 20.94 -2.22 -19.78
C ARG A 342 19.91 -3.24 -19.30
N ASN A 343 19.34 -3.95 -20.24
CA ASN A 343 18.76 -5.29 -20.04
C ASN A 343 18.79 -6.00 -21.40
N ASN A 344 19.88 -6.64 -21.67
CA ASN A 344 20.00 -7.80 -22.52
C ASN A 344 20.75 -8.87 -21.71
#